data_b3d165125f6d127d97c4c779ddee3ae0
#
_entry.id   b3d165125f6d127d97c4c779ddee3ae0
#
_cell.length_a   1.000
_cell.length_b   1.000
_cell.length_c   1.000
_cell.angle_alpha   90.00
_cell.angle_beta   90.00
_cell.angle_gamma   90.00
#
_symmetry.space_group_name_H-M   'P 1'
#
loop_
_entity.id
_entity.type
_entity.pdbx_description
1 polymer ?
#
loop_
_entity_poly.entity_id
_entity_poly.type
_entity_poly.pdbx_seq_one_letter_code
_entity_poly.pdbx_strand_id
1 'polypeptide(L)'
;MNTAHPDFDTLKQVESHEKAIVIGSGFGGLASAIRLAAKGYHVTVLEKLDALGGRGYTYKQDGFIFDGGPTIVTVPELFEELWELCGKKMSDDVDLRLMDPFYRIRFDDGRTFDYSSEKSENLRQILDYNPADAQGYERYLKASEARHKVGFALLDKPFSTLAQLMRFAPDLVRLRGDQSVYGLVSKYIKNEQLRQAVSFHPLLIGGNPYTASSLYSLISHLEVTGGVWSAMGGTGRIVESLGNLIRGQGSDIRLNTEVDQITTENRKVTGVRLKSGEHIAANLVISNADSAWTYKYLLSETHKRKWTDRKIDKAHYSNGLFVWYFGTKKQYPDIPHHSIILGPRYKGLLTDIFKHKKPTEDFSLYLHRPTATDPSMAPEGCDAFYALVPVPHLDSGTDWTTHAEIFRRAVEKRLEETGLPDLGANLATSLMLTPLDFQNRLNSVKGAGFSLEPRITQSAYFRPHNKSEEVDGLYLVGAGTHPGAGMPAVLSSAKVIDGLIE
;
A
#
# COMPACT_ATOMS: atom_id res chain seq x y z
N MET A 1 39.29 9.53 -49.93
CA MET A 1 37.85 9.49 -49.55
C MET A 1 37.78 9.79 -48.07
N ASN A 2 37.39 11.03 -47.77
CA ASN A 2 37.27 11.55 -46.40
C ASN A 2 35.96 11.06 -45.81
N THR A 3 36.02 10.24 -44.75
CA THR A 3 34.87 9.94 -43.90
C THR A 3 34.89 10.94 -42.76
N ALA A 4 34.04 11.96 -42.85
CA ALA A 4 33.78 12.90 -41.75
C ALA A 4 33.06 12.16 -40.62
N HIS A 5 33.66 12.16 -39.43
CA HIS A 5 32.98 11.83 -38.20
C HIS A 5 31.89 12.90 -37.92
N PRO A 6 30.70 12.54 -37.49
CA PRO A 6 29.72 13.54 -37.07
C PRO A 6 30.20 14.22 -35.78
N ASP A 7 30.14 15.54 -35.82
CA ASP A 7 30.49 16.47 -34.75
C ASP A 7 29.58 16.26 -33.53
N PHE A 8 30.13 15.85 -32.39
CA PHE A 8 29.45 15.65 -31.13
C PHE A 8 29.21 16.98 -30.35
N ASP A 9 29.42 18.14 -30.97
CA ASP A 9 29.33 19.46 -30.34
C ASP A 9 27.97 20.18 -30.49
N THR A 10 26.93 19.44 -30.79
CA THR A 10 25.54 19.95 -30.62
C THR A 10 24.86 19.33 -29.41
N LEU A 11 25.49 19.40 -28.23
CA LEU A 11 24.75 19.41 -26.97
C LEU A 11 23.90 20.67 -26.97
N LYS A 12 22.62 20.53 -27.33
CA LYS A 12 21.60 21.55 -27.14
C LYS A 12 21.81 22.20 -25.77
N GLN A 13 21.94 23.53 -25.75
CA GLN A 13 21.76 24.33 -24.56
C GLN A 13 20.48 23.85 -23.89
N VAL A 14 20.60 23.27 -22.69
CA VAL A 14 19.49 22.81 -21.87
C VAL A 14 18.71 24.07 -21.52
N GLU A 15 17.62 24.34 -22.24
CA GLU A 15 16.58 25.25 -21.81
C GLU A 15 16.22 24.89 -20.37
N SER A 16 15.98 25.90 -19.53
CA SER A 16 15.69 25.74 -18.10
C SER A 16 14.61 24.66 -17.92
N HIS A 17 15.01 23.46 -17.46
CA HIS A 17 14.06 22.39 -17.15
C HIS A 17 12.97 22.94 -16.24
N GLU A 18 11.72 22.70 -16.57
CA GLU A 18 10.61 23.04 -15.67
C GLU A 18 10.82 22.30 -14.34
N LYS A 19 10.65 23.02 -13.23
CA LYS A 19 10.90 22.49 -11.90
C LYS A 19 9.63 21.85 -11.34
N ALA A 20 9.76 20.63 -10.89
CA ALA A 20 8.70 19.91 -10.18
C ALA A 20 9.13 19.54 -8.76
N ILE A 21 8.22 19.67 -7.82
CA ILE A 21 8.41 19.23 -6.44
C ILE A 21 7.52 18.02 -6.17
N VAL A 22 8.09 16.98 -5.55
CA VAL A 22 7.36 15.83 -5.05
C VAL A 22 7.42 15.83 -3.52
N ILE A 23 6.27 15.92 -2.86
CA ILE A 23 6.15 15.89 -1.41
C ILE A 23 5.95 14.46 -0.95
N GLY A 24 6.94 13.88 -0.25
CA GLY A 24 6.94 12.53 0.30
C GLY A 24 7.46 11.48 -0.68
N SER A 25 8.30 10.60 -0.17
CA SER A 25 9.03 9.57 -0.89
C SER A 25 8.43 8.16 -0.77
N GLY A 26 7.12 8.03 -0.53
CA GLY A 26 6.43 6.75 -0.69
C GLY A 26 6.41 6.30 -2.15
N PHE A 27 6.00 5.06 -2.45
CA PHE A 27 6.02 4.51 -3.82
C PHE A 27 5.37 5.41 -4.88
N GLY A 28 4.25 6.06 -4.56
CA GLY A 28 3.60 6.99 -5.50
C GLY A 28 4.45 8.22 -5.81
N GLY A 29 5.13 8.77 -4.80
CA GLY A 29 6.03 9.91 -4.96
C GLY A 29 7.28 9.54 -5.77
N LEU A 30 7.93 8.42 -5.42
CA LEU A 30 9.11 7.93 -6.14
C LEU A 30 8.77 7.62 -7.61
N ALA A 31 7.66 6.92 -7.87
CA ALA A 31 7.21 6.64 -9.23
C ALA A 31 6.89 7.91 -10.02
N SER A 32 6.28 8.92 -9.37
CA SER A 32 5.99 10.20 -10.01
C SER A 32 7.27 10.97 -10.34
N ALA A 33 8.26 10.95 -9.45
CA ALA A 33 9.54 11.61 -9.67
C ALA A 33 10.27 11.02 -10.88
N ILE A 34 10.32 9.67 -10.98
CA ILE A 34 10.94 8.97 -12.12
C ILE A 34 10.25 9.34 -13.44
N ARG A 35 8.90 9.32 -13.47
CA ARG A 35 8.12 9.64 -14.67
C ARG A 35 8.29 11.09 -15.11
N LEU A 36 8.26 12.03 -14.18
CA LEU A 36 8.47 13.45 -14.49
C LEU A 36 9.90 13.73 -14.96
N ALA A 37 10.90 13.11 -14.34
CA ALA A 37 12.28 13.24 -14.79
C ALA A 37 12.46 12.65 -16.20
N ALA A 38 11.80 11.55 -16.53
CA ALA A 38 11.80 10.98 -17.90
C ALA A 38 11.13 11.90 -18.94
N LYS A 39 10.23 12.82 -18.50
CA LYS A 39 9.65 13.89 -19.34
C LYS A 39 10.53 15.13 -19.43
N GLY A 40 11.68 15.17 -18.75
CA GLY A 40 12.60 16.29 -18.79
C GLY A 40 12.42 17.32 -17.67
N TYR A 41 11.56 17.07 -16.67
CA TYR A 41 11.50 17.94 -15.49
C TYR A 41 12.73 17.75 -14.60
N HIS A 42 13.20 18.84 -13.99
CA HIS A 42 14.11 18.75 -12.85
C HIS A 42 13.28 18.56 -11.57
N VAL A 43 13.33 17.35 -11.00
CA VAL A 43 12.48 16.98 -9.87
C VAL A 43 13.25 17.11 -8.56
N THR A 44 12.62 17.71 -7.55
CA THR A 44 13.10 17.68 -6.17
C THR A 44 12.10 16.91 -5.29
N VAL A 45 12.52 15.76 -4.78
CA VAL A 45 11.74 14.97 -3.81
C VAL A 45 12.05 15.48 -2.41
N LEU A 46 11.02 15.86 -1.65
CA LEU A 46 11.12 16.35 -0.27
C LEU A 46 10.53 15.31 0.68
N GLU A 47 11.37 14.71 1.52
CA GLU A 47 10.97 13.68 2.49
C GLU A 47 11.23 14.19 3.92
N LYS A 48 10.21 14.11 4.78
CA LYS A 48 10.34 14.52 6.19
C LYS A 48 11.16 13.58 7.03
N LEU A 49 11.22 12.28 6.67
CA LEU A 49 11.97 11.27 7.40
C LEU A 49 13.44 11.26 6.98
N ASP A 50 14.23 10.52 7.72
CA ASP A 50 15.67 10.30 7.52
C ASP A 50 15.99 9.26 6.44
N ALA A 51 14.96 8.57 5.90
CA ALA A 51 15.08 7.64 4.80
C ALA A 51 13.83 7.65 3.89
N LEU A 52 13.99 7.11 2.69
CA LEU A 52 12.93 6.96 1.70
C LEU A 52 11.91 5.88 2.09
N GLY A 53 10.75 5.89 1.43
CA GLY A 53 9.81 4.78 1.42
C GLY A 53 8.45 5.07 2.05
N GLY A 54 8.33 6.05 2.93
CA GLY A 54 7.09 6.34 3.64
C GLY A 54 6.59 5.10 4.41
N ARG A 55 5.47 4.47 3.97
CA ARG A 55 5.00 3.20 4.55
C ARG A 55 5.91 2.01 4.20
N GLY A 56 6.69 2.09 3.12
CA GLY A 56 7.72 1.11 2.74
C GLY A 56 9.10 1.42 3.37
N TYR A 57 9.14 2.21 4.44
CA TYR A 57 10.35 2.48 5.23
C TYR A 57 10.95 1.17 5.76
N THR A 58 12.27 1.10 5.87
CA THR A 58 12.99 -0.05 6.42
C THR A 58 13.53 0.27 7.81
N TYR A 59 13.18 -0.54 8.79
CA TYR A 59 13.72 -0.45 10.15
C TYR A 59 14.91 -1.37 10.27
N LYS A 60 16.00 -0.87 10.87
CA LYS A 60 17.21 -1.65 11.18
C LYS A 60 17.52 -1.51 12.65
N GLN A 61 17.59 -2.64 13.35
CA GLN A 61 17.87 -2.65 14.78
C GLN A 61 18.58 -3.96 15.16
N ASP A 62 19.67 -3.87 15.92
CA ASP A 62 20.42 -5.00 16.46
C ASP A 62 20.82 -6.08 15.43
N GLY A 63 21.12 -5.64 14.19
CA GLY A 63 21.47 -6.53 13.08
C GLY A 63 20.27 -7.12 12.32
N PHE A 64 19.04 -6.85 12.75
CA PHE A 64 17.81 -7.23 12.06
C PHE A 64 17.35 -6.15 11.11
N ILE A 65 16.71 -6.56 10.01
CA ILE A 65 16.12 -5.70 9.00
C ILE A 65 14.61 -6.02 8.93
N PHE A 66 13.77 -4.99 9.05
CA PHE A 66 12.33 -5.13 9.02
C PHE A 66 11.73 -4.22 7.94
N ASP A 67 10.91 -4.79 7.08
CA ASP A 67 10.08 -4.01 6.16
C ASP A 67 8.96 -3.30 6.92
N GLY A 68 8.78 -2.01 6.64
CA GLY A 68 7.85 -1.16 7.39
C GLY A 68 6.36 -1.45 7.16
N GLY A 69 6.01 -2.15 6.07
CA GLY A 69 4.60 -2.44 5.83
C GLY A 69 4.29 -3.20 4.56
N PRO A 70 4.32 -2.60 3.36
CA PRO A 70 3.90 -3.30 2.14
C PRO A 70 4.97 -4.32 1.70
N THR A 71 4.73 -5.60 1.96
CA THR A 71 5.65 -6.71 1.63
C THR A 71 5.09 -7.65 0.57
N ILE A 72 3.82 -7.50 0.22
CA ILE A 72 3.13 -8.31 -0.78
C ILE A 72 3.26 -7.61 -2.12
N VAL A 73 4.28 -7.96 -2.91
CA VAL A 73 4.49 -7.40 -4.24
C VAL A 73 3.62 -8.15 -5.23
N THR A 74 2.73 -7.43 -5.90
CA THR A 74 1.91 -7.94 -7.01
C THR A 74 2.08 -7.02 -8.21
N VAL A 75 1.87 -7.54 -9.42
CA VAL A 75 2.03 -6.79 -10.69
C VAL A 75 3.43 -6.17 -10.78
N PRO A 76 4.50 -6.98 -10.78
CA PRO A 76 5.88 -6.48 -10.87
C PRO A 76 6.12 -5.61 -12.11
N GLU A 77 5.36 -5.79 -13.18
CA GLU A 77 5.43 -5.03 -14.42
C GLU A 77 5.24 -3.51 -14.22
N LEU A 78 4.48 -3.12 -13.20
CA LEU A 78 4.33 -1.69 -12.85
C LEU A 78 5.59 -1.08 -12.24
N PHE A 79 6.44 -1.90 -11.63
CA PHE A 79 7.76 -1.50 -11.19
C PHE A 79 8.74 -1.53 -12.36
N GLU A 80 8.77 -2.60 -13.14
CA GLU A 80 9.66 -2.77 -14.29
C GLU A 80 9.59 -1.58 -15.25
N GLU A 81 8.37 -1.09 -15.53
CA GLU A 81 8.14 0.10 -16.35
C GLU A 81 8.96 1.33 -15.86
N LEU A 82 9.17 1.48 -14.54
CA LEU A 82 9.96 2.61 -14.01
C LEU A 82 11.45 2.50 -14.37
N TRP A 83 11.99 1.29 -14.41
CA TRP A 83 13.36 1.04 -14.90
C TRP A 83 13.48 1.24 -16.41
N GLU A 84 12.48 0.78 -17.15
CA GLU A 84 12.42 0.97 -18.61
C GLU A 84 12.43 2.45 -18.99
N LEU A 85 11.69 3.30 -18.26
CA LEU A 85 11.74 4.76 -18.44
C LEU A 85 13.13 5.37 -18.23
N CYS A 86 14.00 4.67 -17.49
CA CYS A 86 15.40 5.06 -17.27
C CYS A 86 16.38 4.34 -18.21
N GLY A 87 15.90 3.56 -19.19
CA GLY A 87 16.73 2.73 -20.07
C GLY A 87 17.44 1.58 -19.37
N LYS A 88 16.89 1.08 -18.25
CA LYS A 88 17.44 0.03 -17.40
C LYS A 88 16.49 -1.17 -17.29
N LYS A 89 16.95 -2.23 -16.64
CA LYS A 89 16.13 -3.40 -16.27
C LYS A 89 16.04 -3.50 -14.75
N MET A 90 14.85 -3.76 -14.23
CA MET A 90 14.63 -3.94 -12.79
C MET A 90 15.46 -5.11 -12.23
N SER A 91 15.63 -6.19 -13.01
CA SER A 91 16.39 -7.37 -12.60
C SER A 91 17.88 -7.10 -12.32
N ASP A 92 18.43 -5.97 -12.79
CA ASP A 92 19.82 -5.59 -12.52
C ASP A 92 19.99 -5.05 -11.08
N ASP A 93 18.93 -4.53 -10.49
CA ASP A 93 18.93 -3.89 -9.16
C ASP A 93 18.14 -4.66 -8.10
N VAL A 94 17.10 -5.40 -8.49
CA VAL A 94 16.14 -6.06 -7.60
C VAL A 94 15.91 -7.51 -8.03
N ASP A 95 16.18 -8.45 -7.12
CA ASP A 95 15.84 -9.87 -7.27
C ASP A 95 14.47 -10.14 -6.65
N LEU A 96 13.46 -10.38 -7.49
CA LEU A 96 12.12 -10.76 -7.07
C LEU A 96 11.96 -12.28 -7.02
N ARG A 97 11.43 -12.81 -5.93
CA ARG A 97 11.14 -14.23 -5.75
C ARG A 97 9.64 -14.46 -5.65
N LEU A 98 9.14 -15.41 -6.44
CA LEU A 98 7.74 -15.85 -6.35
C LEU A 98 7.54 -16.61 -5.04
N MET A 99 6.49 -16.25 -4.31
CA MET A 99 6.11 -16.92 -3.06
C MET A 99 5.17 -18.09 -3.37
N ASP A 100 5.42 -19.22 -2.69
CA ASP A 100 4.50 -20.38 -2.69
C ASP A 100 4.62 -21.12 -1.36
N PRO A 101 3.55 -21.18 -0.55
CA PRO A 101 2.27 -20.53 -0.77
C PRO A 101 2.37 -19.00 -0.70
N PHE A 102 1.41 -18.28 -1.31
CA PHE A 102 1.28 -16.82 -1.15
C PHE A 102 1.06 -16.46 0.30
N TYR A 103 0.13 -17.19 0.95
CA TYR A 103 -0.25 -17.04 2.34
C TYR A 103 -0.60 -18.39 2.92
N ARG A 104 -0.13 -18.70 4.13
CA ARG A 104 -0.75 -19.69 4.99
C ARG A 104 -1.83 -19.02 5.82
N ILE A 105 -3.09 -19.38 5.59
CA ILE A 105 -4.21 -18.91 6.39
C ILE A 105 -4.47 -19.94 7.47
N ARG A 106 -4.30 -19.57 8.74
CA ARG A 106 -4.56 -20.40 9.90
C ARG A 106 -5.86 -19.96 10.57
N PHE A 107 -6.78 -20.91 10.70
CA PHE A 107 -8.06 -20.72 11.40
C PHE A 107 -7.91 -20.97 12.90
N ASP A 108 -8.90 -20.51 13.67
CA ASP A 108 -8.88 -20.61 15.12
C ASP A 108 -8.91 -22.07 15.64
N ASP A 109 -9.52 -22.98 14.89
CA ASP A 109 -9.51 -24.44 15.18
C ASP A 109 -8.19 -25.14 14.84
N GLY A 110 -7.19 -24.40 14.37
CA GLY A 110 -5.86 -24.90 14.00
C GLY A 110 -5.74 -25.42 12.57
N ARG A 111 -6.82 -25.56 11.80
CA ARG A 111 -6.77 -25.90 10.38
C ARG A 111 -6.06 -24.79 9.59
N THR A 112 -5.45 -25.17 8.47
CA THR A 112 -4.74 -24.22 7.59
C THR A 112 -5.23 -24.37 6.15
N PHE A 113 -5.15 -23.25 5.41
CA PHE A 113 -5.34 -23.21 3.97
C PHE A 113 -4.13 -22.46 3.36
N ASP A 114 -3.32 -23.17 2.60
CA ASP A 114 -2.17 -22.61 1.88
C ASP A 114 -2.63 -22.10 0.52
N TYR A 115 -2.77 -20.78 0.40
CA TYR A 115 -3.24 -20.14 -0.83
C TYR A 115 -2.07 -20.01 -1.81
N SER A 116 -2.20 -20.63 -3.00
CA SER A 116 -1.12 -20.80 -3.97
C SER A 116 -1.52 -20.28 -5.36
N SER A 117 -0.52 -20.00 -6.24
CA SER A 117 -0.73 -19.80 -7.67
C SER A 117 -1.23 -21.07 -8.37
N GLU A 118 -0.87 -22.22 -7.84
CA GLU A 118 -1.27 -23.52 -8.39
C GLU A 118 -2.75 -23.82 -8.07
N LYS A 119 -3.61 -23.57 -9.06
CA LYS A 119 -5.06 -23.79 -8.93
C LYS A 119 -5.39 -25.22 -8.48
N SER A 120 -4.65 -26.23 -8.95
CA SER A 120 -4.80 -27.63 -8.58
C SER A 120 -4.60 -27.84 -7.08
N GLU A 121 -3.62 -27.18 -6.48
CA GLU A 121 -3.33 -27.27 -5.05
C GLU A 121 -4.44 -26.62 -4.22
N ASN A 122 -4.90 -25.44 -4.63
CA ASN A 122 -6.05 -24.79 -3.99
C ASN A 122 -7.30 -25.69 -4.04
N LEU A 123 -7.57 -26.32 -5.20
CA LEU A 123 -8.71 -27.23 -5.36
C LEU A 123 -8.57 -28.50 -4.50
N ARG A 124 -7.37 -29.08 -4.41
CA ARG A 124 -7.10 -30.21 -3.54
C ARG A 124 -7.46 -29.90 -2.09
N GLN A 125 -6.98 -28.78 -1.56
CA GLN A 125 -7.30 -28.37 -0.20
C GLN A 125 -8.80 -28.08 -0.03
N ILE A 126 -9.46 -27.45 -1.00
CA ILE A 126 -10.91 -27.18 -0.96
C ILE A 126 -11.71 -28.48 -0.84
N LEU A 127 -11.29 -29.55 -1.53
CA LEU A 127 -11.94 -30.87 -1.41
C LEU A 127 -11.87 -31.43 0.02
N ASP A 128 -10.79 -31.15 0.76
CA ASP A 128 -10.63 -31.55 2.16
C ASP A 128 -11.55 -30.77 3.11
N TYR A 129 -11.89 -29.52 2.75
CA TYR A 129 -12.81 -28.67 3.52
C TYR A 129 -14.27 -28.95 3.19
N ASN A 130 -14.61 -28.94 1.91
CA ASN A 130 -15.96 -29.19 1.42
C ASN A 130 -15.92 -29.50 -0.10
N PRO A 131 -16.07 -30.76 -0.51
CA PRO A 131 -16.05 -31.16 -1.93
C PRO A 131 -17.03 -30.37 -2.81
N ALA A 132 -18.20 -30.00 -2.25
CA ALA A 132 -19.21 -29.23 -2.99
C ALA A 132 -18.77 -27.81 -3.36
N ASP A 133 -17.71 -27.27 -2.73
CA ASP A 133 -17.22 -25.93 -2.98
C ASP A 133 -16.17 -25.86 -4.12
N ALA A 134 -15.61 -27.00 -4.57
CA ALA A 134 -14.60 -27.00 -5.62
C ALA A 134 -15.08 -26.35 -6.92
N GLN A 135 -16.26 -26.77 -7.43
CA GLN A 135 -16.87 -26.13 -8.60
C GLN A 135 -17.28 -24.67 -8.32
N GLY A 136 -17.66 -24.38 -7.06
CA GLY A 136 -17.98 -23.01 -6.61
C GLY A 136 -16.77 -22.11 -6.71
N TYR A 137 -15.60 -22.56 -6.25
CA TYR A 137 -14.34 -21.83 -6.33
C TYR A 137 -13.95 -21.50 -7.78
N GLU A 138 -14.07 -22.44 -8.71
CA GLU A 138 -13.79 -22.17 -10.12
C GLU A 138 -14.72 -21.10 -10.71
N ARG A 139 -16.02 -21.15 -10.36
CA ARG A 139 -16.98 -20.10 -10.78
C ARG A 139 -16.67 -18.76 -10.14
N TYR A 140 -16.20 -18.73 -8.90
CA TYR A 140 -15.75 -17.53 -8.22
C TYR A 140 -14.53 -16.91 -8.93
N LEU A 141 -13.52 -17.71 -9.30
CA LEU A 141 -12.35 -17.21 -10.03
C LEU A 141 -12.74 -16.56 -11.37
N LYS A 142 -13.69 -17.14 -12.13
CA LYS A 142 -14.24 -16.52 -13.35
C LYS A 142 -14.96 -15.19 -13.06
N ALA A 143 -15.69 -15.13 -11.94
CA ALA A 143 -16.34 -13.90 -11.52
C ALA A 143 -15.34 -12.83 -11.09
N SER A 144 -14.23 -13.22 -10.48
CA SER A 144 -13.09 -12.36 -10.11
C SER A 144 -12.35 -11.84 -11.36
N GLU A 145 -12.09 -12.71 -12.35
CA GLU A 145 -11.51 -12.33 -13.64
C GLU A 145 -12.32 -11.25 -14.35
N ALA A 146 -13.65 -11.39 -14.39
CA ALA A 146 -14.51 -10.38 -15.01
C ALA A 146 -14.39 -9.00 -14.34
N ARG A 147 -14.17 -8.96 -13.03
CA ARG A 147 -13.93 -7.74 -12.28
C ARG A 147 -12.53 -7.19 -12.48
N HIS A 148 -11.54 -8.08 -12.59
CA HIS A 148 -10.17 -7.72 -12.90
C HIS A 148 -10.09 -7.01 -14.26
N LYS A 149 -10.68 -7.56 -15.32
CA LYS A 149 -10.69 -6.94 -16.65
C LYS A 149 -11.24 -5.51 -16.65
N VAL A 150 -12.28 -5.26 -15.88
CA VAL A 150 -12.88 -3.92 -15.77
C VAL A 150 -12.09 -3.00 -14.86
N GLY A 151 -11.69 -3.49 -13.69
CA GLY A 151 -10.95 -2.69 -12.69
C GLY A 151 -9.56 -2.30 -13.18
N PHE A 152 -8.85 -3.23 -13.81
CA PHE A 152 -7.51 -2.99 -14.33
C PHE A 152 -7.49 -2.01 -15.51
N ALA A 153 -8.52 -2.04 -16.37
CA ALA A 153 -8.66 -1.09 -17.47
C ALA A 153 -8.87 0.38 -17.02
N LEU A 154 -9.19 0.58 -15.73
CA LEU A 154 -9.37 1.91 -15.13
C LEU A 154 -8.20 2.32 -14.23
N LEU A 155 -7.27 1.40 -13.98
CA LEU A 155 -6.24 1.58 -12.95
C LEU A 155 -5.28 2.73 -13.30
N ASP A 156 -4.94 2.89 -14.57
CA ASP A 156 -3.99 3.88 -15.10
C ASP A 156 -4.67 5.08 -15.78
N LYS A 157 -5.98 5.24 -15.62
CA LYS A 157 -6.75 6.33 -16.25
C LYS A 157 -7.32 7.27 -15.22
N PRO A 158 -7.38 8.58 -15.50
CA PRO A 158 -8.03 9.51 -14.61
C PRO A 158 -9.51 9.17 -14.46
N PHE A 159 -10.05 9.35 -13.27
CA PHE A 159 -11.47 9.11 -12.97
C PHE A 159 -12.05 10.34 -12.25
N SER A 160 -12.14 11.45 -12.98
CA SER A 160 -12.40 12.79 -12.43
C SER A 160 -13.65 13.47 -12.97
N THR A 161 -14.34 12.87 -13.95
CA THR A 161 -15.53 13.46 -14.58
C THR A 161 -16.78 12.62 -14.38
N LEU A 162 -17.93 13.28 -14.31
CA LEU A 162 -19.23 12.59 -14.25
C LEU A 162 -19.47 11.71 -15.50
N ALA A 163 -18.98 12.13 -16.66
CA ALA A 163 -19.07 11.35 -17.89
C ALA A 163 -18.34 10.00 -17.77
N GLN A 164 -17.15 9.98 -17.14
CA GLN A 164 -16.42 8.74 -16.86
C GLN A 164 -17.20 7.83 -15.90
N LEU A 165 -17.81 8.41 -14.85
CA LEU A 165 -18.65 7.66 -13.93
C LEU A 165 -19.87 7.05 -14.65
N MET A 166 -20.57 7.82 -15.47
CA MET A 166 -21.73 7.33 -16.23
C MET A 166 -21.35 6.25 -17.24
N ARG A 167 -20.19 6.36 -17.88
CA ARG A 167 -19.66 5.33 -18.78
C ARG A 167 -19.35 4.02 -18.04
N PHE A 168 -18.89 4.10 -16.79
CA PHE A 168 -18.57 2.94 -15.97
C PHE A 168 -19.79 2.33 -15.25
N ALA A 169 -20.86 3.09 -15.05
CA ALA A 169 -22.04 2.65 -14.29
C ALA A 169 -22.66 1.34 -14.79
N PRO A 170 -22.78 1.04 -16.11
CA PRO A 170 -23.28 -0.24 -16.59
C PRO A 170 -22.45 -1.43 -16.13
N ASP A 171 -21.11 -1.30 -16.10
CA ASP A 171 -20.22 -2.35 -15.61
C ASP A 171 -20.36 -2.53 -14.10
N LEU A 172 -20.50 -1.44 -13.34
CA LEU A 172 -20.72 -1.49 -11.90
C LEU A 172 -22.02 -2.25 -11.56
N VAL A 173 -23.09 -2.02 -12.32
CA VAL A 173 -24.37 -2.73 -12.15
C VAL A 173 -24.24 -4.19 -12.58
N ARG A 174 -23.67 -4.47 -13.76
CA ARG A 174 -23.48 -5.82 -14.29
C ARG A 174 -22.64 -6.69 -13.35
N LEU A 175 -21.58 -6.13 -12.78
CA LEU A 175 -20.67 -6.81 -11.85
C LEU A 175 -21.17 -6.79 -10.40
N ARG A 176 -22.36 -6.22 -10.14
CA ARG A 176 -22.92 -6.11 -8.79
C ARG A 176 -21.94 -5.51 -7.80
N GLY A 177 -21.34 -4.38 -8.20
CA GLY A 177 -20.43 -3.62 -7.34
C GLY A 177 -21.05 -3.11 -6.04
N ASP A 178 -22.37 -3.13 -5.93
CA ASP A 178 -23.17 -2.82 -4.75
C ASP A 178 -23.06 -3.87 -3.63
N GLN A 179 -22.74 -5.11 -3.96
CA GLN A 179 -22.55 -6.17 -2.95
C GLN A 179 -21.13 -6.17 -2.37
N SER A 180 -20.95 -6.77 -1.20
CA SER A 180 -19.63 -6.94 -0.59
C SER A 180 -18.83 -8.10 -1.21
N VAL A 181 -17.49 -8.10 -1.02
CA VAL A 181 -16.64 -9.23 -1.42
C VAL A 181 -17.10 -10.52 -0.75
N TYR A 182 -17.33 -10.49 0.57
CA TYR A 182 -17.84 -11.66 1.30
C TYR A 182 -19.20 -12.11 0.76
N GLY A 183 -20.10 -11.18 0.44
CA GLY A 183 -21.40 -11.47 -0.16
C GLY A 183 -21.28 -12.10 -1.55
N LEU A 184 -20.29 -11.70 -2.34
CA LEU A 184 -20.00 -12.34 -3.62
C LEU A 184 -19.50 -13.78 -3.42
N VAL A 185 -18.47 -13.97 -2.59
CA VAL A 185 -17.87 -15.29 -2.29
C VAL A 185 -18.93 -16.26 -1.77
N SER A 186 -19.83 -15.81 -0.89
CA SER A 186 -20.89 -16.63 -0.29
C SER A 186 -21.90 -17.19 -1.29
N LYS A 187 -21.98 -16.65 -2.51
CA LYS A 187 -22.82 -17.21 -3.59
C LYS A 187 -22.20 -18.47 -4.21
N TYR A 188 -20.90 -18.62 -4.12
CA TYR A 188 -20.15 -19.69 -4.75
C TYR A 188 -19.64 -20.73 -3.76
N ILE A 189 -19.27 -20.31 -2.55
CA ILE A 189 -18.62 -21.11 -1.53
C ILE A 189 -19.55 -21.22 -0.31
N LYS A 190 -19.73 -22.43 0.23
CA LYS A 190 -20.62 -22.73 1.36
C LYS A 190 -19.86 -22.83 2.68
N ASN A 191 -18.66 -23.43 2.67
CA ASN A 191 -17.85 -23.57 3.87
C ASN A 191 -17.39 -22.21 4.37
N GLU A 192 -17.60 -21.92 5.67
CA GLU A 192 -17.34 -20.61 6.24
C GLU A 192 -15.84 -20.25 6.28
N GLN A 193 -14.98 -21.20 6.60
CA GLN A 193 -13.54 -20.99 6.62
C GLN A 193 -13.00 -20.66 5.23
N LEU A 194 -13.46 -21.39 4.20
CA LEU A 194 -13.12 -21.07 2.81
C LEU A 194 -13.68 -19.71 2.38
N ARG A 195 -14.86 -19.29 2.84
CA ARG A 195 -15.37 -17.93 2.59
C ARG A 195 -14.42 -16.88 3.16
N GLN A 196 -13.95 -17.07 4.38
CA GLN A 196 -13.00 -16.16 5.02
C GLN A 196 -11.68 -16.15 4.25
N ALA A 197 -11.12 -17.32 3.93
CA ALA A 197 -9.85 -17.45 3.18
C ALA A 197 -9.88 -16.80 1.80
N VAL A 198 -11.02 -16.83 1.10
CA VAL A 198 -11.13 -16.31 -0.27
C VAL A 198 -11.61 -14.86 -0.31
N SER A 199 -12.11 -14.31 0.82
CA SER A 199 -12.66 -12.95 0.87
C SER A 199 -11.83 -11.93 1.67
N PHE A 200 -10.74 -12.31 2.31
CA PHE A 200 -9.98 -11.42 3.22
C PHE A 200 -9.26 -10.26 2.51
N HIS A 201 -8.99 -10.37 1.22
CA HIS A 201 -8.15 -9.47 0.42
C HIS A 201 -8.42 -7.97 0.61
N PRO A 202 -9.67 -7.48 0.82
CA PRO A 202 -9.88 -6.06 1.12
C PRO A 202 -9.11 -5.55 2.33
N LEU A 203 -8.78 -6.41 3.31
CA LEU A 203 -7.98 -6.01 4.48
C LEU A 203 -6.56 -5.57 4.09
N LEU A 204 -6.01 -6.11 2.99
CA LEU A 204 -4.70 -5.72 2.46
C LEU A 204 -4.65 -4.26 1.97
N ILE A 205 -5.83 -3.65 1.78
CA ILE A 205 -6.00 -2.27 1.32
C ILE A 205 -6.86 -1.42 2.27
N GLY A 206 -7.02 -1.88 3.51
CA GLY A 206 -7.75 -1.17 4.57
C GLY A 206 -9.27 -1.21 4.46
N GLY A 207 -9.82 -2.20 3.77
CA GLY A 207 -11.26 -2.40 3.60
C GLY A 207 -11.79 -3.59 4.40
N ASN A 208 -13.03 -3.49 4.85
CA ASN A 208 -13.74 -4.58 5.51
C ASN A 208 -14.39 -5.49 4.44
N PRO A 209 -14.06 -6.81 4.35
CA PRO A 209 -14.64 -7.74 3.39
C PRO A 209 -16.16 -7.78 3.36
N TYR A 210 -16.80 -7.48 4.48
CA TYR A 210 -18.27 -7.48 4.60
C TYR A 210 -18.92 -6.19 4.08
N THR A 211 -18.14 -5.13 3.81
CA THR A 211 -18.66 -3.82 3.33
C THR A 211 -17.95 -3.31 2.08
N ALA A 212 -16.72 -3.74 1.83
CA ALA A 212 -15.98 -3.37 0.62
C ALA A 212 -16.64 -3.94 -0.63
N SER A 213 -16.73 -3.12 -1.70
CA SER A 213 -17.35 -3.51 -2.96
C SER A 213 -16.79 -4.82 -3.52
N SER A 214 -17.66 -5.65 -4.09
CA SER A 214 -17.28 -6.91 -4.75
C SER A 214 -16.26 -6.72 -5.89
N LEU A 215 -16.09 -5.49 -6.39
CA LEU A 215 -15.04 -5.17 -7.37
C LEU A 215 -13.65 -5.54 -6.84
N TYR A 216 -13.40 -5.39 -5.54
CA TYR A 216 -12.11 -5.72 -4.93
C TYR A 216 -11.80 -7.23 -4.90
N SER A 217 -12.74 -8.09 -5.30
CA SER A 217 -12.42 -9.50 -5.55
C SER A 217 -11.47 -9.68 -6.74
N LEU A 218 -11.26 -8.64 -7.56
CA LEU A 218 -10.24 -8.61 -8.61
C LEU A 218 -8.84 -9.00 -8.09
N ILE A 219 -8.55 -8.72 -6.80
CA ILE A 219 -7.26 -9.05 -6.17
C ILE A 219 -7.04 -10.57 -6.17
N SER A 220 -8.05 -11.37 -5.89
CA SER A 220 -7.93 -12.85 -5.94
C SER A 220 -7.51 -13.37 -7.32
N HIS A 221 -8.04 -12.77 -8.41
CA HIS A 221 -7.63 -13.14 -9.77
C HIS A 221 -6.20 -12.69 -10.05
N LEU A 222 -5.86 -11.46 -9.66
CA LEU A 222 -4.55 -10.87 -9.84
C LEU A 222 -3.45 -11.74 -9.20
N GLU A 223 -3.66 -12.18 -7.96
CA GLU A 223 -2.70 -13.02 -7.23
C GLU A 223 -2.57 -14.41 -7.85
N VAL A 224 -3.69 -15.07 -8.18
CA VAL A 224 -3.66 -16.42 -8.77
C VAL A 224 -3.01 -16.42 -10.16
N THR A 225 -3.12 -15.35 -10.94
CA THR A 225 -2.56 -15.28 -12.31
C THR A 225 -1.19 -14.64 -12.37
N GLY A 226 -0.92 -13.61 -11.57
CA GLY A 226 0.33 -12.85 -11.57
C GLY A 226 1.31 -13.23 -10.45
N GLY A 227 0.84 -13.99 -9.46
CA GLY A 227 1.63 -14.38 -8.30
C GLY A 227 1.75 -13.29 -7.25
N VAL A 228 2.31 -13.69 -6.12
CA VAL A 228 2.77 -12.82 -5.03
C VAL A 228 4.27 -12.96 -4.94
N TRP A 229 4.97 -11.83 -4.96
CA TRP A 229 6.42 -11.77 -5.01
C TRP A 229 6.99 -11.08 -3.76
N SER A 230 8.22 -11.41 -3.43
CA SER A 230 9.01 -10.71 -2.42
C SER A 230 10.38 -10.35 -2.99
N ALA A 231 10.90 -9.18 -2.62
CA ALA A 231 12.24 -8.76 -3.04
C ALA A 231 13.28 -9.29 -2.04
N MET A 232 14.41 -9.79 -2.55
CA MET A 232 15.59 -10.06 -1.74
C MET A 232 16.15 -8.75 -1.18
N GLY A 233 16.41 -8.72 0.12
CA GLY A 233 16.70 -7.49 0.87
C GLY A 233 15.45 -6.72 1.28
N GLY A 234 14.27 -7.31 1.10
CA GLY A 234 12.97 -6.75 1.46
C GLY A 234 12.47 -5.64 0.52
N THR A 235 11.32 -5.09 0.84
CA THR A 235 10.72 -3.96 0.11
C THR A 235 11.62 -2.71 0.12
N GLY A 236 12.45 -2.56 1.14
CA GLY A 236 13.44 -1.49 1.24
C GLY A 236 14.44 -1.50 0.09
N ARG A 237 14.78 -2.67 -0.46
CA ARG A 237 15.65 -2.77 -1.64
C ARG A 237 15.01 -2.11 -2.86
N ILE A 238 13.70 -2.33 -3.07
CA ILE A 238 12.96 -1.67 -4.15
C ILE A 238 12.99 -0.15 -3.97
N VAL A 239 12.71 0.32 -2.75
CA VAL A 239 12.69 1.77 -2.41
C VAL A 239 14.04 2.42 -2.68
N GLU A 240 15.14 1.79 -2.23
CA GLU A 240 16.51 2.27 -2.46
C GLU A 240 16.83 2.36 -3.95
N SER A 241 16.49 1.33 -4.71
CA SER A 241 16.73 1.26 -6.15
C SER A 241 15.92 2.34 -6.90
N LEU A 242 14.66 2.60 -6.54
CA LEU A 242 13.88 3.72 -7.08
C LEU A 242 14.55 5.08 -6.78
N GLY A 243 15.08 5.25 -5.56
CA GLY A 243 15.85 6.45 -5.20
C GLY A 243 17.10 6.62 -6.07
N ASN A 244 17.78 5.52 -6.40
CA ASN A 244 18.94 5.54 -7.28
C ASN A 244 18.58 5.88 -8.74
N LEU A 245 17.42 5.41 -9.23
CA LEU A 245 16.90 5.82 -10.55
C LEU A 245 16.69 7.34 -10.61
N ILE A 246 16.06 7.93 -9.60
CA ILE A 246 15.81 9.38 -9.53
C ILE A 246 17.12 10.17 -9.58
N ARG A 247 18.12 9.78 -8.76
CA ARG A 247 19.44 10.43 -8.77
C ARG A 247 20.17 10.25 -10.10
N GLY A 248 20.04 9.05 -10.71
CA GLY A 248 20.61 8.74 -12.02
C GLY A 248 20.04 9.57 -13.17
N GLN A 249 18.84 10.13 -13.02
CA GLN A 249 18.20 11.06 -13.94
C GLN A 249 18.57 12.54 -13.67
N GLY A 250 19.47 12.82 -12.73
CA GLY A 250 19.87 14.19 -12.36
C GLY A 250 18.88 14.95 -11.50
N SER A 251 17.95 14.25 -10.84
CA SER A 251 16.96 14.82 -9.92
C SER A 251 17.43 14.71 -8.47
N ASP A 252 16.89 15.57 -7.60
CA ASP A 252 17.32 15.73 -6.22
C ASP A 252 16.38 15.02 -5.23
N ILE A 253 16.97 14.48 -4.15
CA ILE A 253 16.24 13.96 -3.00
C ILE A 253 16.76 14.63 -1.73
N ARG A 254 15.86 15.29 -0.99
CA ARG A 254 16.17 15.94 0.28
C ARG A 254 15.42 15.25 1.41
N LEU A 255 16.16 14.51 2.23
CA LEU A 255 15.68 13.87 3.47
C LEU A 255 15.62 14.88 4.62
N ASN A 256 14.94 14.53 5.71
CA ASN A 256 14.75 15.41 6.89
C ASN A 256 14.21 16.80 6.48
N THR A 257 13.39 16.85 5.42
CA THR A 257 12.90 18.08 4.80
C THR A 257 11.38 18.07 4.79
N GLU A 258 10.78 18.61 5.84
CA GLU A 258 9.32 18.63 5.99
C GLU A 258 8.71 19.86 5.33
N VAL A 259 7.74 19.64 4.46
CA VAL A 259 6.93 20.70 3.85
C VAL A 259 5.86 21.14 4.85
N ASP A 260 5.79 22.45 5.08
CA ASP A 260 4.81 23.11 5.94
C ASP A 260 3.59 23.59 5.15
N GLN A 261 3.82 24.12 3.95
CA GLN A 261 2.75 24.68 3.13
C GLN A 261 3.04 24.59 1.63
N ILE A 262 2.01 24.30 0.83
CA ILE A 262 2.03 24.52 -0.62
C ILE A 262 1.67 25.98 -0.86
N THR A 263 2.60 26.74 -1.46
CA THR A 263 2.42 28.16 -1.73
C THR A 263 1.69 28.37 -3.04
N THR A 264 0.81 29.36 -3.07
CA THR A 264 -0.07 29.61 -4.23
C THR A 264 -0.28 31.09 -4.44
N GLU A 265 -0.44 31.48 -5.69
CA GLU A 265 -0.88 32.82 -6.11
C GLU A 265 -2.01 32.66 -7.14
N ASN A 266 -3.11 33.40 -6.98
CA ASN A 266 -4.27 33.33 -7.89
C ASN A 266 -4.75 31.90 -8.17
N ARG A 267 -4.75 31.03 -7.14
CA ARG A 267 -5.11 29.59 -7.22
C ARG A 267 -4.19 28.76 -8.13
N LYS A 268 -2.97 29.20 -8.37
CA LYS A 268 -1.91 28.42 -9.03
C LYS A 268 -0.78 28.19 -8.04
N VAL A 269 -0.19 27.01 -8.08
CA VAL A 269 0.99 26.66 -7.27
C VAL A 269 2.15 27.56 -7.67
N THR A 270 2.89 28.07 -6.67
CA THR A 270 4.14 28.82 -6.84
C THR A 270 5.33 28.12 -6.21
N GLY A 271 5.09 27.04 -5.46
CA GLY A 271 6.13 26.26 -4.80
C GLY A 271 5.67 25.69 -3.48
N VAL A 272 6.62 25.47 -2.60
CA VAL A 272 6.38 25.00 -1.22
C VAL A 272 7.20 25.81 -0.23
N ARG A 273 6.67 25.97 0.99
CA ARG A 273 7.42 26.45 2.14
C ARG A 273 7.74 25.26 3.06
N LEU A 274 8.98 25.16 3.47
CA LEU A 274 9.43 24.15 4.42
C LEU A 274 9.18 24.60 5.87
N LYS A 275 9.17 23.69 6.82
CA LYS A 275 9.15 24.00 8.26
C LYS A 275 10.37 24.83 8.71
N SER A 276 11.49 24.74 8.00
CA SER A 276 12.67 25.59 8.22
C SER A 276 12.45 27.05 7.86
N GLY A 277 11.38 27.39 7.14
CA GLY A 277 11.12 28.71 6.57
C GLY A 277 11.64 28.88 5.14
N GLU A 278 12.44 27.94 4.61
CA GLU A 278 12.92 27.98 3.23
C GLU A 278 11.73 27.89 2.25
N HIS A 279 11.76 28.69 1.19
CA HIS A 279 10.80 28.61 0.09
C HIS A 279 11.48 28.03 -1.14
N ILE A 280 10.88 26.97 -1.71
CA ILE A 280 11.34 26.35 -2.96
C ILE A 280 10.28 26.63 -4.02
N ALA A 281 10.68 27.39 -5.05
CA ALA A 281 9.79 27.78 -6.14
C ALA A 281 9.60 26.63 -7.15
N ALA A 282 8.35 26.35 -7.53
CA ALA A 282 7.96 25.45 -8.60
C ALA A 282 6.53 25.76 -9.05
N ASN A 283 6.22 25.50 -10.31
CA ASN A 283 4.87 25.63 -10.86
C ASN A 283 4.11 24.28 -10.91
N LEU A 284 4.79 23.20 -10.56
CA LEU A 284 4.27 21.84 -10.50
C LEU A 284 4.62 21.19 -9.16
N VAL A 285 3.60 20.80 -8.40
CA VAL A 285 3.75 20.09 -7.10
C VAL A 285 2.94 18.80 -7.12
N ILE A 286 3.61 17.71 -6.84
CA ILE A 286 2.99 16.39 -6.65
C ILE A 286 2.98 16.07 -5.16
N SER A 287 1.80 15.90 -4.56
CA SER A 287 1.70 15.47 -3.17
C SER A 287 1.47 13.97 -3.06
N ASN A 288 2.44 13.27 -2.48
CA ASN A 288 2.31 11.87 -2.04
C ASN A 288 2.08 11.77 -0.51
N ALA A 289 1.93 12.89 0.18
CA ALA A 289 1.40 12.90 1.53
C ALA A 289 -0.05 12.39 1.52
N ASP A 290 -0.57 11.96 2.68
CA ASP A 290 -1.99 11.60 2.77
C ASP A 290 -2.85 12.71 2.16
N SER A 291 -3.82 12.35 1.29
CA SER A 291 -4.62 13.36 0.56
C SER A 291 -5.44 14.24 1.50
N ALA A 292 -5.93 13.66 2.60
CA ALA A 292 -6.62 14.42 3.63
C ALA A 292 -5.67 15.36 4.37
N TRP A 293 -4.43 14.93 4.63
CA TRP A 293 -3.39 15.77 5.20
C TRP A 293 -3.04 16.92 4.26
N THR A 294 -2.85 16.62 2.97
CA THR A 294 -2.54 17.62 1.94
C THR A 294 -3.58 18.72 1.92
N TYR A 295 -4.85 18.37 1.83
CA TYR A 295 -5.92 19.36 1.79
C TYR A 295 -6.14 20.08 3.14
N LYS A 296 -6.00 19.37 4.26
CA LYS A 296 -6.28 19.95 5.58
C LYS A 296 -5.18 20.85 6.08
N TYR A 297 -3.91 20.46 5.88
CA TYR A 297 -2.77 21.11 6.53
C TYR A 297 -1.79 21.78 5.58
N LEU A 298 -1.63 21.31 4.34
CA LEU A 298 -0.68 21.88 3.41
C LEU A 298 -1.29 22.96 2.52
N LEU A 299 -2.62 23.04 2.38
CA LEU A 299 -3.32 24.09 1.64
C LEU A 299 -3.96 25.12 2.57
N SER A 300 -3.92 26.39 2.17
CA SER A 300 -4.64 27.46 2.86
C SER A 300 -6.16 27.25 2.83
N GLU A 301 -6.85 27.59 3.92
CA GLU A 301 -8.31 27.56 4.04
C GLU A 301 -9.02 28.30 2.89
N THR A 302 -8.45 29.41 2.42
CA THR A 302 -9.03 30.24 1.35
C THR A 302 -9.18 29.50 0.01
N HIS A 303 -8.49 28.38 -0.18
CA HIS A 303 -8.55 27.58 -1.40
C HIS A 303 -9.50 26.40 -1.33
N LYS A 304 -9.90 25.97 -0.13
CA LYS A 304 -10.71 24.77 0.10
C LYS A 304 -12.19 25.00 -0.26
N ARG A 305 -12.64 24.48 -1.40
CA ARG A 305 -14.04 24.53 -1.89
C ARG A 305 -14.74 23.19 -1.78
N LYS A 306 -14.12 22.14 -2.33
CA LYS A 306 -14.66 20.78 -2.37
C LYS A 306 -14.18 19.94 -1.19
N TRP A 307 -12.88 20.03 -0.86
CA TRP A 307 -12.22 19.25 0.19
C TRP A 307 -12.05 20.11 1.45
N THR A 308 -13.17 20.57 1.99
CA THR A 308 -13.21 21.34 3.26
C THR A 308 -12.84 20.46 4.44
N ASP A 309 -12.33 21.06 5.51
CA ASP A 309 -12.00 20.34 6.76
C ASP A 309 -13.19 19.55 7.29
N ARG A 310 -14.39 20.12 7.26
CA ARG A 310 -15.63 19.42 7.65
C ARG A 310 -15.86 18.14 6.84
N LYS A 311 -15.59 18.15 5.51
CA LYS A 311 -15.73 16.96 4.65
C LYS A 311 -14.68 15.91 4.98
N ILE A 312 -13.44 16.36 5.19
CA ILE A 312 -12.31 15.51 5.56
C ILE A 312 -12.56 14.85 6.92
N ASP A 313 -13.00 15.60 7.92
CA ASP A 313 -13.26 15.09 9.27
C ASP A 313 -14.43 14.07 9.30
N LYS A 314 -15.42 14.23 8.41
CA LYS A 314 -16.57 13.33 8.27
C LYS A 314 -16.31 12.13 7.36
N ALA A 315 -15.21 12.09 6.63
CA ALA A 315 -14.88 10.98 5.77
C ALA A 315 -14.66 9.69 6.59
N HIS A 316 -14.91 8.56 5.96
CA HIS A 316 -14.61 7.25 6.54
C HIS A 316 -13.16 6.88 6.22
N TYR A 317 -12.37 6.66 7.26
CA TYR A 317 -10.98 6.24 7.16
C TYR A 317 -10.87 4.72 7.32
N SER A 318 -9.84 4.15 6.75
CA SER A 318 -9.49 2.75 6.97
C SER A 318 -9.19 2.49 8.44
N ASN A 319 -9.11 1.23 8.81
CA ASN A 319 -8.59 0.85 10.12
C ASN A 319 -7.19 1.43 10.36
N GLY A 320 -6.84 1.60 11.62
CA GLY A 320 -5.46 1.77 12.06
C GLY A 320 -4.72 0.44 12.07
N LEU A 321 -3.41 0.51 12.30
CA LEU A 321 -2.55 -0.66 12.37
C LEU A 321 -1.74 -0.60 13.67
N PHE A 322 -1.68 -1.73 14.38
CA PHE A 322 -0.63 -2.01 15.32
C PHE A 322 0.36 -2.94 14.65
N VAL A 323 1.63 -2.55 14.59
CA VAL A 323 2.68 -3.36 13.96
C VAL A 323 3.77 -3.61 14.98
N TRP A 324 4.05 -4.87 15.25
CA TRP A 324 5.15 -5.28 16.12
C TRP A 324 6.23 -5.95 15.29
N TYR A 325 7.38 -5.32 15.19
CA TYR A 325 8.60 -5.86 14.59
C TYR A 325 9.43 -6.51 15.66
N PHE A 326 9.90 -7.73 15.43
CA PHE A 326 10.71 -8.43 16.41
C PHE A 326 11.69 -9.40 15.74
N GLY A 327 12.86 -9.52 16.35
CA GLY A 327 13.87 -10.53 16.05
C GLY A 327 13.89 -11.61 17.10
N THR A 328 14.20 -12.83 16.71
CA THR A 328 14.32 -13.97 17.62
C THR A 328 15.69 -14.62 17.54
N LYS A 329 16.20 -15.11 18.67
CA LYS A 329 17.46 -15.89 18.79
C LYS A 329 17.30 -17.32 18.26
N LYS A 330 16.07 -17.75 17.99
CA LYS A 330 15.67 -19.09 17.54
C LYS A 330 14.95 -18.96 16.21
N GLN A 331 15.18 -19.89 15.30
CA GLN A 331 14.42 -19.98 14.05
C GLN A 331 13.13 -20.78 14.22
N TYR A 332 12.11 -20.42 13.43
CA TYR A 332 10.78 -21.06 13.39
C TYR A 332 10.48 -21.56 11.97
N PRO A 333 11.12 -22.64 11.50
CA PRO A 333 11.09 -23.08 10.10
C PRO A 333 9.70 -23.43 9.59
N ASP A 334 8.76 -23.80 10.47
CA ASP A 334 7.39 -24.16 10.11
C ASP A 334 6.51 -22.94 9.75
N ILE A 335 6.97 -21.74 10.06
CA ILE A 335 6.27 -20.49 9.70
C ILE A 335 6.69 -20.07 8.28
N PRO A 336 5.77 -20.05 7.31
CA PRO A 336 6.10 -19.60 5.95
C PRO A 336 6.32 -18.07 5.90
N HIS A 337 6.74 -17.58 4.75
CA HIS A 337 7.04 -16.17 4.54
C HIS A 337 5.86 -15.25 4.92
N HIS A 338 4.64 -15.62 4.52
CA HIS A 338 3.42 -14.90 4.86
C HIS A 338 2.42 -15.82 5.56
N SER A 339 1.92 -15.41 6.72
CA SER A 339 0.87 -16.11 7.44
C SER A 339 -0.26 -15.15 7.82
N ILE A 340 -1.49 -15.60 7.72
CA ILE A 340 -2.68 -14.90 8.19
C ILE A 340 -3.31 -15.75 9.28
N ILE A 341 -3.34 -15.26 10.49
CA ILE A 341 -3.90 -15.96 11.65
C ILE A 341 -5.25 -15.33 11.95
N LEU A 342 -6.32 -16.08 11.75
CA LEU A 342 -7.69 -15.62 11.98
C LEU A 342 -8.11 -15.89 13.42
N GLY A 343 -8.75 -14.91 14.05
CA GLY A 343 -9.33 -15.04 15.38
C GLY A 343 -10.73 -15.68 15.34
N PRO A 344 -11.26 -16.11 16.50
CA PRO A 344 -12.51 -16.87 16.61
C PRO A 344 -13.74 -16.09 16.15
N ARG A 345 -13.77 -14.78 16.34
CA ARG A 345 -14.90 -13.90 16.01
C ARG A 345 -14.63 -13.02 14.77
N TYR A 346 -14.07 -13.58 13.69
CA TYR A 346 -13.59 -12.81 12.54
C TYR A 346 -14.55 -11.69 12.08
N LYS A 347 -15.85 -11.99 11.85
CA LYS A 347 -16.85 -10.98 11.49
C LYS A 347 -17.11 -9.98 12.62
N GLY A 348 -17.18 -10.47 13.85
CA GLY A 348 -17.37 -9.63 15.05
C GLY A 348 -16.22 -8.67 15.25
N LEU A 349 -14.99 -9.16 15.16
CA LEU A 349 -13.77 -8.36 15.21
C LEU A 349 -13.79 -7.22 14.20
N LEU A 350 -14.11 -7.51 12.93
CA LEU A 350 -14.16 -6.47 11.89
C LEU A 350 -15.30 -5.47 12.15
N THR A 351 -16.40 -5.90 12.75
CA THR A 351 -17.46 -5.00 13.18
C THR A 351 -16.99 -4.08 14.32
N ASP A 352 -16.24 -4.63 15.27
CA ASP A 352 -15.67 -3.85 16.39
C ASP A 352 -14.66 -2.82 15.88
N ILE A 353 -13.78 -3.18 14.96
CA ILE A 353 -12.79 -2.28 14.37
C ILE A 353 -13.43 -1.15 13.56
N PHE A 354 -14.27 -1.51 12.57
CA PHE A 354 -14.74 -0.55 11.57
C PHE A 354 -15.98 0.25 12.01
N LYS A 355 -16.87 -0.35 12.83
CA LYS A 355 -18.13 0.26 13.24
C LYS A 355 -18.10 0.77 14.68
N HIS A 356 -17.72 -0.10 15.62
CA HIS A 356 -17.74 0.24 17.05
C HIS A 356 -16.50 0.98 17.51
N LYS A 357 -15.41 0.90 16.73
CA LYS A 357 -14.11 1.50 17.00
C LYS A 357 -13.55 1.09 18.36
N LYS A 358 -13.62 -0.20 18.66
CA LYS A 358 -13.11 -0.80 19.89
C LYS A 358 -11.95 -1.72 19.59
N PRO A 359 -10.79 -1.57 20.25
CA PRO A 359 -9.75 -2.60 20.23
C PRO A 359 -10.27 -3.86 20.95
N THR A 360 -9.88 -5.02 20.48
CA THR A 360 -10.30 -6.31 21.05
C THR A 360 -9.09 -7.20 21.26
N GLU A 361 -9.18 -8.16 22.18
CA GLU A 361 -8.10 -9.12 22.46
C GLU A 361 -8.18 -10.39 21.59
N ASP A 362 -9.31 -10.62 20.92
CA ASP A 362 -9.54 -11.77 20.03
C ASP A 362 -9.24 -11.43 18.56
N PHE A 363 -8.15 -10.77 18.31
CA PHE A 363 -7.77 -10.23 17.01
C PHE A 363 -7.29 -11.29 16.01
N SER A 364 -7.42 -10.95 14.73
CA SER A 364 -6.70 -11.59 13.61
C SER A 364 -5.44 -10.79 13.31
N LEU A 365 -4.41 -11.45 12.80
CA LEU A 365 -3.16 -10.78 12.46
C LEU A 365 -2.55 -11.34 11.17
N TYR A 366 -1.72 -10.53 10.54
CA TYR A 366 -0.80 -10.95 9.50
C TYR A 366 0.61 -11.04 10.12
N LEU A 367 1.29 -12.16 9.87
CA LEU A 367 2.65 -12.42 10.30
C LEU A 367 3.54 -12.55 9.05
N HIS A 368 4.59 -11.74 9.00
CA HIS A 368 5.61 -11.76 7.97
C HIS A 368 6.91 -12.30 8.54
N ARG A 369 7.50 -13.27 7.87
CA ARG A 369 8.82 -13.85 8.18
C ARG A 369 9.70 -13.79 6.94
N PRO A 370 10.39 -12.67 6.68
CA PRO A 370 11.23 -12.52 5.49
C PRO A 370 12.39 -13.53 5.47
N THR A 371 12.90 -13.92 6.63
CA THR A 371 13.98 -14.91 6.79
C THR A 371 13.65 -16.30 6.28
N ALA A 372 12.36 -16.60 6.04
CA ALA A 372 11.95 -17.84 5.32
C ALA A 372 12.47 -17.88 3.87
N THR A 373 12.69 -16.73 3.26
CA THR A 373 13.15 -16.58 1.86
C THR A 373 14.53 -15.94 1.78
N ASP A 374 14.80 -14.95 2.64
CA ASP A 374 16.03 -14.18 2.67
C ASP A 374 16.68 -14.20 4.07
N PRO A 375 17.58 -15.15 4.33
CA PRO A 375 18.27 -15.22 5.63
C PRO A 375 19.07 -13.97 5.98
N SER A 376 19.44 -13.12 5.02
CA SER A 376 20.20 -11.89 5.27
C SER A 376 19.43 -10.82 6.04
N MET A 377 18.12 -10.98 6.21
CA MET A 377 17.27 -10.07 6.96
C MET A 377 17.44 -10.19 8.49
N ALA A 378 18.20 -11.18 8.97
CA ALA A 378 18.51 -11.38 10.40
C ALA A 378 19.95 -11.86 10.59
N PRO A 379 20.53 -11.76 11.81
CA PRO A 379 21.77 -12.43 12.15
C PRO A 379 21.67 -13.96 11.98
N GLU A 380 22.82 -14.61 11.77
CA GLU A 380 22.87 -16.07 11.59
C GLU A 380 22.21 -16.83 12.75
N GLY A 381 21.36 -17.80 12.41
CA GLY A 381 20.61 -18.61 13.39
C GLY A 381 19.38 -17.91 13.98
N CYS A 382 19.12 -16.67 13.58
CA CYS A 382 17.98 -15.86 14.02
C CYS A 382 16.85 -15.81 12.98
N ASP A 383 15.67 -15.34 13.39
CA ASP A 383 14.58 -14.99 12.50
C ASP A 383 14.11 -13.56 12.72
N ALA A 384 13.73 -12.90 11.65
CA ALA A 384 13.07 -11.60 11.66
C ALA A 384 11.57 -11.76 11.37
N PHE A 385 10.76 -10.99 12.09
CA PHE A 385 9.30 -11.00 11.92
C PHE A 385 8.71 -9.60 12.02
N TYR A 386 7.54 -9.41 11.40
CA TYR A 386 6.58 -8.45 11.93
C TYR A 386 5.17 -9.07 12.01
N ALA A 387 4.46 -8.72 13.09
CA ALA A 387 3.05 -9.01 13.27
C ALA A 387 2.25 -7.73 13.08
N LEU A 388 1.35 -7.71 12.09
CA LEU A 388 0.46 -6.60 11.81
C LEU A 388 -0.95 -6.96 12.24
N VAL A 389 -1.50 -6.17 13.16
CA VAL A 389 -2.86 -6.33 13.68
C VAL A 389 -3.71 -5.15 13.25
N PRO A 390 -4.80 -5.37 12.50
CA PRO A 390 -5.81 -4.34 12.27
C PRO A 390 -6.45 -3.91 13.59
N VAL A 391 -6.43 -2.61 13.85
CA VAL A 391 -7.02 -1.99 15.03
C VAL A 391 -7.89 -0.79 14.63
N PRO A 392 -8.77 -0.27 15.46
CA PRO A 392 -9.46 0.97 15.17
C PRO A 392 -8.46 2.12 14.99
N HIS A 393 -8.77 3.07 14.11
CA HIS A 393 -8.02 4.33 14.03
C HIS A 393 -8.26 5.23 15.26
N LEU A 394 -7.58 6.38 15.37
CA LEU A 394 -7.52 7.21 16.57
C LEU A 394 -8.88 7.76 17.06
N ASP A 395 -9.92 7.80 16.22
CA ASP A 395 -11.28 8.15 16.69
C ASP A 395 -11.84 7.12 17.71
N SER A 396 -11.15 6.01 17.96
CA SER A 396 -11.49 5.08 19.06
C SER A 396 -11.28 5.69 20.44
N GLY A 397 -10.45 6.73 20.54
CA GLY A 397 -10.03 7.30 21.82
C GLY A 397 -9.05 6.42 22.60
N THR A 398 -8.53 5.35 22.00
CA THR A 398 -7.53 4.48 22.64
C THR A 398 -6.23 5.26 22.88
N ASP A 399 -5.80 5.32 24.13
CA ASP A 399 -4.50 5.88 24.49
C ASP A 399 -3.39 4.86 24.21
N TRP A 400 -2.78 5.00 23.05
CA TRP A 400 -1.70 4.13 22.60
C TRP A 400 -0.38 4.34 23.38
N THR A 401 -0.23 5.40 24.15
CA THR A 401 0.97 5.59 24.99
C THR A 401 1.00 4.60 26.16
N THR A 402 -0.16 4.19 26.64
CA THR A 402 -0.32 3.24 27.74
C THR A 402 -0.75 1.85 27.26
N HIS A 403 -1.53 1.78 26.18
CA HIS A 403 -2.12 0.52 25.69
C HIS A 403 -1.17 -0.31 24.82
N ALA A 404 -0.17 0.30 24.19
CA ALA A 404 0.69 -0.35 23.20
C ALA A 404 1.41 -1.59 23.76
N GLU A 405 2.02 -1.50 24.94
CA GLU A 405 2.75 -2.63 25.54
C GLU A 405 1.80 -3.73 26.03
N ILE A 406 0.62 -3.37 26.53
CA ILE A 406 -0.40 -4.36 26.93
C ILE A 406 -0.84 -5.15 25.69
N PHE A 407 -1.08 -4.45 24.57
CA PHE A 407 -1.50 -5.05 23.33
C PHE A 407 -0.37 -5.90 22.70
N ARG A 408 0.87 -5.44 22.76
CA ARG A 408 2.04 -6.21 22.32
C ARG A 408 2.12 -7.58 23.03
N ARG A 409 1.93 -7.60 24.36
CA ARG A 409 1.92 -8.86 25.13
C ARG A 409 0.78 -9.79 24.74
N ALA A 410 -0.39 -9.25 24.42
CA ALA A 410 -1.49 -10.05 23.90
C ALA A 410 -1.15 -10.67 22.53
N VAL A 411 -0.46 -9.91 21.65
CA VAL A 411 0.03 -10.41 20.36
C VAL A 411 1.08 -11.49 20.56
N GLU A 412 2.07 -11.28 21.46
CA GLU A 412 3.08 -12.27 21.81
C GLU A 412 2.45 -13.59 22.26
N LYS A 413 1.53 -13.53 23.21
CA LYS A 413 0.80 -14.69 23.69
C LYS A 413 0.07 -15.43 22.56
N ARG A 414 -0.64 -14.70 21.70
CA ARG A 414 -1.35 -15.29 20.55
C ARG A 414 -0.39 -15.98 19.58
N LEU A 415 0.78 -15.41 19.33
CA LEU A 415 1.80 -16.00 18.47
C LEU A 415 2.41 -17.26 19.11
N GLU A 416 2.64 -17.28 20.43
CA GLU A 416 3.10 -18.49 21.15
C GLU A 416 2.09 -19.63 21.01
N GLU A 417 0.80 -19.34 21.14
CA GLU A 417 -0.28 -20.30 20.99
C GLU A 417 -0.47 -20.81 19.54
N THR A 418 -0.01 -20.04 18.55
CA THR A 418 -0.31 -20.32 17.14
C THR A 418 0.89 -20.71 16.28
N GLY A 419 2.10 -20.86 16.84
CA GLY A 419 3.21 -21.40 16.07
C GLY A 419 4.60 -20.90 16.43
N LEU A 420 4.74 -19.95 17.38
CA LEU A 420 6.04 -19.46 17.86
C LEU A 420 6.24 -19.81 19.35
N PRO A 421 6.36 -21.09 19.72
CA PRO A 421 6.53 -21.46 21.12
C PRO A 421 7.77 -20.82 21.73
N ASP A 422 7.67 -20.40 23.00
CA ASP A 422 8.71 -19.72 23.76
C ASP A 422 9.19 -18.39 23.13
N LEU A 423 8.33 -17.70 22.41
CA LEU A 423 8.66 -16.44 21.73
C LEU A 423 9.25 -15.42 22.70
N GLY A 424 8.58 -15.17 23.83
CA GLY A 424 9.03 -14.19 24.83
C GLY A 424 10.44 -14.46 25.35
N ALA A 425 10.79 -15.74 25.59
CA ALA A 425 12.14 -16.14 26.06
C ALA A 425 13.21 -16.00 24.96
N ASN A 426 12.80 -16.03 23.68
CA ASN A 426 13.70 -15.97 22.53
C ASN A 426 13.75 -14.59 21.85
N LEU A 427 13.08 -13.57 22.37
CA LEU A 427 13.17 -12.22 21.81
C LEU A 427 14.62 -11.71 21.85
N ALA A 428 15.10 -11.23 20.71
CA ALA A 428 16.40 -10.58 20.55
C ALA A 428 16.26 -9.06 20.47
N THR A 429 15.26 -8.60 19.73
CA THR A 429 14.97 -7.17 19.54
C THR A 429 13.47 -6.96 19.33
N SER A 430 12.98 -5.75 19.59
CA SER A 430 11.55 -5.42 19.54
C SER A 430 11.33 -3.94 19.25
N LEU A 431 10.49 -3.65 18.27
CA LEU A 431 10.03 -2.31 17.89
C LEU A 431 8.55 -2.37 17.56
N MET A 432 7.75 -1.38 17.93
CA MET A 432 6.33 -1.34 17.59
C MET A 432 5.92 0.02 17.02
N LEU A 433 4.92 -0.01 16.15
CA LEU A 433 4.21 1.16 15.65
C LEU A 433 2.73 1.04 15.96
N THR A 434 2.15 2.13 16.37
CA THR A 434 0.73 2.28 16.71
C THR A 434 0.04 3.24 15.74
N PRO A 435 -1.28 3.37 15.74
CA PRO A 435 -1.97 4.42 14.98
C PRO A 435 -1.44 5.84 15.28
N LEU A 436 -0.94 6.08 16.49
CA LEU A 436 -0.34 7.37 16.85
C LEU A 436 0.96 7.61 16.08
N ASP A 437 1.77 6.57 15.86
CA ASP A 437 3.00 6.67 15.06
C ASP A 437 2.68 6.88 13.58
N PHE A 438 1.64 6.22 13.05
CA PHE A 438 1.18 6.48 11.69
C PHE A 438 0.75 7.94 11.51
N GLN A 439 0.10 8.55 12.49
CA GLN A 439 -0.24 9.98 12.44
C GLN A 439 1.00 10.85 12.52
N ASN A 440 1.89 10.63 13.49
CA ASN A 440 3.01 11.53 13.80
C ASN A 440 4.16 11.40 12.79
N ARG A 441 4.51 10.16 12.41
CA ARG A 441 5.62 9.92 11.48
C ARG A 441 5.20 10.05 10.02
N LEU A 442 4.00 9.58 9.65
CA LEU A 442 3.57 9.47 8.26
C LEU A 442 2.49 10.51 7.86
N ASN A 443 2.13 11.41 8.78
CA ASN A 443 1.07 12.39 8.54
C ASN A 443 -0.26 11.74 8.10
N SER A 444 -0.52 10.50 8.55
CA SER A 444 -1.77 9.79 8.26
C SER A 444 -2.90 10.34 9.11
N VAL A 445 -3.90 10.94 8.48
CA VAL A 445 -5.04 11.51 9.21
C VAL A 445 -5.74 10.42 10.02
N LYS A 446 -5.97 10.70 11.30
CA LYS A 446 -6.53 9.76 12.30
C LYS A 446 -5.71 8.48 12.52
N GLY A 447 -4.46 8.46 12.13
CA GLY A 447 -3.61 7.27 12.24
C GLY A 447 -4.07 6.10 11.38
N ALA A 448 -4.80 6.37 10.30
CA ALA A 448 -5.30 5.35 9.38
C ALA A 448 -4.16 4.67 8.62
N GLY A 449 -4.17 3.34 8.54
CA GLY A 449 -3.13 2.58 7.86
C GLY A 449 -3.11 2.80 6.35
N PHE A 450 -4.27 3.02 5.72
CA PHE A 450 -4.46 3.03 4.27
C PHE A 450 -5.21 4.27 3.74
N SER A 451 -5.24 5.38 4.50
CA SER A 451 -6.01 6.59 4.18
C SER A 451 -7.53 6.33 4.18
N LEU A 452 -8.27 6.78 3.16
CA LEU A 452 -9.72 6.62 3.08
C LEU A 452 -10.15 5.16 2.89
N GLU A 453 -11.19 4.74 3.62
CA GLU A 453 -11.78 3.39 3.49
C GLU A 453 -12.29 3.16 2.05
N PRO A 454 -12.04 1.97 1.43
CA PRO A 454 -12.46 1.67 0.06
C PRO A 454 -13.95 1.34 -0.04
N ARG A 455 -14.80 2.27 0.34
CA ARG A 455 -16.25 2.23 0.12
C ARG A 455 -16.60 2.71 -1.27
N ILE A 456 -17.68 2.22 -1.85
CA ILE A 456 -18.12 2.65 -3.19
C ILE A 456 -18.31 4.17 -3.28
N THR A 457 -18.83 4.79 -2.22
CA THR A 457 -19.07 6.24 -2.12
C THR A 457 -17.80 7.06 -1.84
N GLN A 458 -16.64 6.41 -1.68
CA GLN A 458 -15.33 7.01 -1.47
C GLN A 458 -14.27 6.42 -2.39
N SER A 459 -14.68 5.73 -3.46
CA SER A 459 -13.79 5.13 -4.46
C SER A 459 -13.99 5.81 -5.81
N ALA A 460 -13.03 5.65 -6.71
CA ALA A 460 -13.06 6.18 -8.06
C ALA A 460 -13.37 7.70 -8.08
N TYR A 461 -14.43 8.12 -8.75
CA TYR A 461 -14.87 9.51 -8.88
C TYR A 461 -15.08 10.24 -7.53
N PHE A 462 -15.47 9.51 -6.49
CA PHE A 462 -15.76 10.09 -5.18
C PHE A 462 -14.52 10.30 -4.30
N ARG A 463 -13.35 9.79 -4.72
CA ARG A 463 -12.08 9.99 -4.05
C ARG A 463 -11.46 11.34 -4.44
N PRO A 464 -10.51 11.91 -3.67
CA PRO A 464 -9.70 13.02 -4.15
C PRO A 464 -9.11 12.72 -5.53
N HIS A 465 -9.29 13.61 -6.50
CA HIS A 465 -8.81 13.39 -7.86
C HIS A 465 -7.29 13.56 -7.93
N ASN A 466 -6.66 12.92 -8.92
CA ASN A 466 -5.21 13.03 -9.12
C ASN A 466 -4.78 14.45 -9.53
N LYS A 467 -5.56 15.18 -10.32
CA LYS A 467 -5.41 16.63 -10.50
C LYS A 467 -6.25 17.33 -9.44
N SER A 468 -5.66 18.22 -8.66
CA SER A 468 -6.35 18.93 -7.59
C SER A 468 -7.54 19.74 -8.13
N GLU A 469 -8.65 19.67 -7.39
CA GLU A 469 -9.87 20.43 -7.67
C GLU A 469 -9.82 21.83 -7.02
N GLU A 470 -8.79 22.09 -6.20
CA GLU A 470 -8.67 23.31 -5.41
C GLU A 470 -7.73 24.34 -6.02
N VAL A 471 -6.58 23.88 -6.53
CA VAL A 471 -5.55 24.75 -7.11
C VAL A 471 -4.92 24.10 -8.34
N ASP A 472 -4.57 24.92 -9.33
CA ASP A 472 -3.86 24.47 -10.52
C ASP A 472 -2.38 24.21 -10.21
N GLY A 473 -1.78 23.25 -10.90
CA GLY A 473 -0.37 22.86 -10.70
C GLY A 473 -0.16 21.93 -9.50
N LEU A 474 -1.22 21.57 -8.76
CA LEU A 474 -1.16 20.54 -7.71
C LEU A 474 -1.76 19.22 -8.19
N TYR A 475 -1.00 18.16 -8.00
CA TYR A 475 -1.42 16.79 -8.26
C TYR A 475 -1.26 15.91 -7.03
N LEU A 476 -2.06 14.85 -6.93
CA LEU A 476 -2.12 13.93 -5.80
C LEU A 476 -1.83 12.52 -6.28
N VAL A 477 -0.98 11.80 -5.55
CA VAL A 477 -0.68 10.38 -5.76
C VAL A 477 -0.74 9.61 -4.45
N GLY A 478 -0.74 8.28 -4.53
CA GLY A 478 -0.71 7.43 -3.35
C GLY A 478 -2.09 6.94 -2.91
N ALA A 479 -2.15 6.37 -1.71
CA ALA A 479 -3.31 5.63 -1.22
C ALA A 479 -4.60 6.47 -1.05
N GLY A 480 -4.47 7.77 -0.84
CA GLY A 480 -5.60 8.67 -0.57
C GLY A 480 -6.34 9.17 -1.80
N THR A 481 -5.81 8.98 -3.01
CA THR A 481 -6.38 9.41 -4.29
C THR A 481 -6.76 8.22 -5.16
N HIS A 482 -7.28 8.45 -6.37
CA HIS A 482 -7.55 7.38 -7.35
C HIS A 482 -6.21 6.78 -7.86
N PRO A 483 -6.10 5.44 -8.04
CA PRO A 483 -7.12 4.40 -7.84
C PRO A 483 -7.34 3.97 -6.37
N GLY A 484 -6.39 4.19 -5.45
CA GLY A 484 -6.54 3.87 -4.04
C GLY A 484 -5.31 3.24 -3.40
N ALA A 485 -5.51 2.46 -2.32
CA ALA A 485 -4.45 1.78 -1.59
C ALA A 485 -4.01 0.47 -2.25
N GLY A 486 -2.82 -0.01 -1.89
CA GLY A 486 -2.12 -1.16 -2.48
C GLY A 486 -1.02 -0.73 -3.44
N MET A 487 0.10 -1.46 -3.48
CA MET A 487 1.26 -1.07 -4.31
C MET A 487 0.89 -0.86 -5.79
N PRO A 488 0.14 -1.76 -6.47
CA PRO A 488 -0.24 -1.53 -7.85
C PRO A 488 -1.07 -0.25 -8.05
N ALA A 489 -2.02 0.01 -7.16
CA ALA A 489 -2.87 1.20 -7.24
C ALA A 489 -2.07 2.49 -6.99
N VAL A 490 -1.14 2.46 -6.04
CA VAL A 490 -0.27 3.60 -5.71
C VAL A 490 0.67 3.92 -6.88
N LEU A 491 1.29 2.93 -7.50
CA LEU A 491 2.13 3.10 -8.69
C LEU A 491 1.31 3.62 -9.88
N SER A 492 0.10 3.07 -10.07
CA SER A 492 -0.80 3.52 -11.13
C SER A 492 -1.29 4.95 -10.92
N SER A 493 -1.39 5.44 -9.68
CA SER A 493 -1.71 6.86 -9.44
C SER A 493 -0.67 7.80 -10.03
N ALA A 494 0.62 7.40 -10.01
CA ALA A 494 1.69 8.12 -10.67
C ALA A 494 1.57 8.06 -12.21
N LYS A 495 1.14 6.92 -12.75
CA LYS A 495 0.87 6.79 -14.19
C LYS A 495 -0.32 7.63 -14.65
N VAL A 496 -1.35 7.76 -13.80
CA VAL A 496 -2.49 8.66 -14.06
C VAL A 496 -2.03 10.11 -14.19
N ILE A 497 -1.20 10.61 -13.27
CA ILE A 497 -0.72 12.00 -13.36
C ILE A 497 0.22 12.21 -14.53
N ASP A 498 1.02 11.22 -14.88
CA ASP A 498 1.89 11.23 -16.06
C ASP A 498 1.09 11.51 -17.34
N GLY A 499 -0.09 10.90 -17.47
CA GLY A 499 -1.02 11.17 -18.57
C GLY A 499 -1.79 12.50 -18.49
N LEU A 500 -1.75 13.20 -17.33
CA LEU A 500 -2.43 14.49 -17.11
C LEU A 500 -1.49 15.70 -17.20
N ILE A 501 -0.19 15.47 -17.13
CA ILE A 501 0.87 16.48 -17.24
C ILE A 501 1.42 16.42 -18.67
N GLU A 502 1.28 17.54 -19.39
CA GLU A 502 1.74 17.69 -20.77
C GLU A 502 3.26 17.80 -20.86
#